data_863c92e4868a1bd0fa0c2f82dcd43b0e
#
_entry.id   863c92e4868a1bd0fa0c2f82dcd43b0e
#
_cell.length_a   1.000
_cell.length_b   1.000
_cell.length_c   1.000
_cell.angle_alpha   90.00
_cell.angle_beta   90.00
_cell.angle_gamma   90.00
#
_symmetry.space_group_name_H-M   'P 1'
#
loop_
_entity.id
_entity.type
_entity.pdbx_description
1 polymer ?
#
loop_
_entity_poly.entity_id
_entity_poly.type
_entity_poly.pdbx_seq_one_letter_code
_entity_poly.pdbx_strand_id
1 'polypeptide(L)'
;MISLSFITFLSIIYASCLLGTFCYKKFAIKYNIVSNINYRTLHEEPTPRGGGLVFGFVFILSIFFLYFQQHISHDLMLVFGVGSCFAGLIGYIDDIVSISPFKKLIFQFLLAFWVLTIFRVDLVGYSSLLNSWQYFLVASFLLVWLINAYNFIDGIDGMAISAAILIISTLVLTIYIVDDSRNSIELMLILLVLLASCIGFLFFNWPTASIFMGDSGSIFLGYCFGALIVYSTINDKISFFTWLIVFGYYLSDTTITTLIRIIIVKKWYGTHRSHAYQNLARVLKNHSIVTNGVIIYHLLWLL
;
A
#
# COMPACT_ATOMS: atom_id res chain seq x y z
N MET A 1 -21.71 -9.13 13.19
CA MET A 1 -21.08 -8.77 14.50
C MET A 1 -19.68 -9.35 14.54
N ILE A 2 -18.68 -8.53 14.86
CA ILE A 2 -17.30 -8.97 15.07
C ILE A 2 -17.28 -9.82 16.33
N SER A 3 -16.92 -11.11 16.21
CA SER A 3 -16.87 -12.02 17.36
C SER A 3 -15.66 -11.73 18.26
N LEU A 4 -15.72 -12.10 19.54
CA LEU A 4 -14.59 -11.97 20.48
C LEU A 4 -13.36 -12.71 19.94
N SER A 5 -13.54 -13.86 19.28
CA SER A 5 -12.49 -14.65 18.66
C SER A 5 -11.82 -13.88 17.50
N PHE A 6 -12.55 -13.07 16.74
CA PHE A 6 -12.00 -12.27 15.68
C PHE A 6 -11.19 -11.06 16.21
N ILE A 7 -11.66 -10.45 17.32
CA ILE A 7 -10.90 -9.39 18.00
C ILE A 7 -9.55 -9.96 18.51
N THR A 8 -9.58 -11.14 19.11
CA THR A 8 -8.32 -11.79 19.56
C THR A 8 -7.41 -12.12 18.39
N PHE A 9 -7.94 -12.54 17.23
CA PHE A 9 -7.16 -12.76 16.01
C PHE A 9 -6.48 -11.47 15.52
N LEU A 10 -7.21 -10.35 15.44
CA LEU A 10 -6.62 -9.05 15.08
C LEU A 10 -5.56 -8.59 16.08
N SER A 11 -5.76 -8.84 17.37
CA SER A 11 -4.77 -8.53 18.42
C SER A 11 -3.49 -9.36 18.26
N ILE A 12 -3.60 -10.61 17.86
CA ILE A 12 -2.45 -11.47 17.55
C ILE A 12 -1.69 -10.94 16.32
N ILE A 13 -2.40 -10.52 15.27
CA ILE A 13 -1.79 -9.91 14.08
C ILE A 13 -1.00 -8.67 14.46
N TYR A 14 -1.62 -7.75 15.20
CA TYR A 14 -0.97 -6.54 15.70
C TYR A 14 0.30 -6.86 16.52
N ALA A 15 0.20 -7.75 17.49
CA ALA A 15 1.32 -8.15 18.34
C ALA A 15 2.43 -8.84 17.53
N SER A 16 2.08 -9.69 16.56
CA SER A 16 3.03 -10.36 15.66
C SER A 16 3.78 -9.35 14.78
N CYS A 17 3.10 -8.30 14.29
CA CYS A 17 3.75 -7.23 13.55
C CYS A 17 4.69 -6.41 14.43
N LEU A 18 4.29 -6.07 15.67
CA LEU A 18 5.15 -5.39 16.64
C LEU A 18 6.42 -6.18 16.93
N LEU A 19 6.26 -7.42 17.37
CA LEU A 19 7.40 -8.30 17.74
C LEU A 19 8.27 -8.61 16.54
N GLY A 20 7.66 -8.93 15.40
CA GLY A 20 8.36 -9.21 14.15
C GLY A 20 9.18 -8.01 13.67
N THR A 21 8.62 -6.79 13.72
CA THR A 21 9.35 -5.57 13.34
C THR A 21 10.52 -5.30 14.29
N PHE A 22 10.32 -5.49 15.58
CA PHE A 22 11.40 -5.37 16.55
C PHE A 22 12.55 -6.36 16.27
N CYS A 23 12.22 -7.63 16.00
CA CYS A 23 13.21 -8.64 15.66
C CYS A 23 13.91 -8.34 14.33
N TYR A 24 13.13 -7.97 13.31
CA TYR A 24 13.67 -7.62 11.99
C TYR A 24 14.58 -6.38 12.04
N LYS A 25 14.21 -5.36 12.82
CA LYS A 25 15.07 -4.19 13.04
C LYS A 25 16.45 -4.59 13.56
N LYS A 26 16.53 -5.48 14.56
CA LYS A 26 17.82 -6.00 15.08
C LYS A 26 18.58 -6.78 14.01
N PHE A 27 17.88 -7.61 13.23
CA PHE A 27 18.46 -8.34 12.11
C PHE A 27 19.02 -7.40 11.05
N ALA A 28 18.25 -6.39 10.62
CA ALA A 28 18.65 -5.42 9.60
C ALA A 28 19.90 -4.63 10.02
N ILE A 29 19.99 -4.22 11.29
CA ILE A 29 21.20 -3.59 11.84
C ILE A 29 22.40 -4.55 11.78
N LYS A 30 22.22 -5.79 12.23
CA LYS A 30 23.28 -6.80 12.26
C LYS A 30 23.87 -7.11 10.88
N TYR A 31 23.01 -7.15 9.84
CA TYR A 31 23.39 -7.46 8.46
C TYR A 31 23.58 -6.22 7.58
N ASN A 32 23.62 -5.03 8.18
CA ASN A 32 23.86 -3.76 7.49
C ASN A 32 22.84 -3.47 6.38
N ILE A 33 21.58 -3.90 6.57
CA ILE A 33 20.45 -3.57 5.67
C ILE A 33 19.91 -2.19 6.11
N VAL A 34 20.67 -1.15 5.79
CA VAL A 34 20.38 0.21 6.23
C VAL A 34 20.31 1.17 5.04
N SER A 35 19.55 2.24 5.19
CA SER A 35 19.55 3.35 4.25
C SER A 35 20.80 4.19 4.48
N ASN A 36 21.64 4.33 3.45
CA ASN A 36 22.83 5.18 3.53
C ASN A 36 22.46 6.65 3.63
N ILE A 37 23.11 7.36 4.55
CA ILE A 37 23.00 8.80 4.64
C ILE A 37 23.58 9.42 3.37
N ASN A 38 22.79 10.24 2.71
CA ASN A 38 23.24 11.04 1.59
C ASN A 38 22.63 12.45 1.70
N TYR A 39 23.05 13.40 0.86
CA TYR A 39 22.54 14.77 0.84
C TYR A 39 21.00 14.87 0.71
N ARG A 40 20.33 13.74 0.51
CA ARG A 40 18.88 13.61 0.34
C ARG A 40 18.18 13.16 1.62
N THR A 41 18.89 12.63 2.63
CA THR A 41 18.28 12.18 3.88
C THR A 41 18.17 13.32 4.89
N LEU A 42 17.06 13.38 5.62
CA LEU A 42 16.92 14.26 6.79
C LEU A 42 17.33 13.54 8.09
N HIS A 43 17.68 12.24 8.00
CA HIS A 43 18.22 11.47 9.12
C HIS A 43 19.72 11.65 9.24
N GLU A 44 20.20 11.80 10.46
CA GLU A 44 21.61 11.96 10.80
C GLU A 44 22.32 10.60 11.00
N GLU A 45 21.55 9.51 11.18
CA GLU A 45 22.07 8.17 11.37
C GLU A 45 21.53 7.18 10.33
N PRO A 46 22.31 6.12 9.97
CA PRO A 46 21.84 5.05 9.09
C PRO A 46 20.65 4.35 9.70
N THR A 47 19.49 4.43 9.06
CA THR A 47 18.24 3.83 9.54
C THR A 47 17.98 2.50 8.84
N PRO A 48 17.67 1.40 9.56
CA PRO A 48 17.27 0.13 8.97
C PRO A 48 16.11 0.30 7.98
N ARG A 49 16.09 -0.50 6.90
CA ARG A 49 15.02 -0.46 5.91
C ARG A 49 14.47 -1.87 5.61
N GLY A 50 13.35 -1.94 4.86
CA GLY A 50 12.70 -3.20 4.52
C GLY A 50 11.72 -3.68 5.59
N GLY A 51 11.29 -2.80 6.51
CA GLY A 51 10.30 -3.14 7.53
C GLY A 51 8.95 -3.57 6.97
N GLY A 52 8.67 -3.20 5.72
CA GLY A 52 7.50 -3.64 4.97
C GLY A 52 7.37 -5.15 4.84
N LEU A 53 8.50 -5.86 4.79
CA LEU A 53 8.52 -7.32 4.72
C LEU A 53 7.75 -7.94 5.90
N VAL A 54 7.84 -7.38 7.10
CA VAL A 54 7.25 -7.95 8.31
C VAL A 54 5.73 -7.88 8.28
N PHE A 55 5.17 -6.68 8.12
CA PHE A 55 3.72 -6.55 8.13
C PHE A 55 3.08 -7.19 6.89
N GLY A 56 3.78 -7.18 5.75
CA GLY A 56 3.36 -7.91 4.56
C GLY A 56 3.32 -9.42 4.79
N PHE A 57 4.35 -10.00 5.43
CA PHE A 57 4.40 -11.42 5.76
C PHE A 57 3.29 -11.83 6.75
N VAL A 58 3.07 -11.04 7.81
CA VAL A 58 2.00 -11.30 8.77
C VAL A 58 0.62 -11.21 8.11
N PHE A 59 0.41 -10.24 7.23
CA PHE A 59 -0.81 -10.14 6.42
C PHE A 59 -1.01 -11.39 5.56
N ILE A 60 0.00 -11.83 4.82
CA ILE A 60 -0.06 -13.00 3.94
C ILE A 60 -0.42 -14.25 4.74
N LEU A 61 0.23 -14.50 5.87
CA LEU A 61 -0.12 -15.62 6.75
C LEU A 61 -1.57 -15.56 7.23
N SER A 62 -2.05 -14.35 7.53
CA SER A 62 -3.42 -14.13 7.98
C SER A 62 -4.45 -14.40 6.86
N ILE A 63 -4.12 -14.05 5.60
CA ILE A 63 -4.94 -14.38 4.42
C ILE A 63 -5.03 -15.88 4.22
N PHE A 64 -3.90 -16.61 4.29
CA PHE A 64 -3.94 -18.09 4.22
C PHE A 64 -4.75 -18.70 5.37
N PHE A 65 -4.62 -18.18 6.59
CA PHE A 65 -5.43 -18.63 7.72
C PHE A 65 -6.93 -18.43 7.46
N LEU A 66 -7.35 -17.24 7.01
CA LEU A 66 -8.76 -16.97 6.66
C LEU A 66 -9.27 -17.91 5.55
N TYR A 67 -8.45 -18.21 4.57
CA TYR A 67 -8.80 -19.15 3.51
C TYR A 67 -8.99 -20.58 4.04
N PHE A 68 -8.07 -21.10 4.85
CA PHE A 68 -8.20 -22.44 5.44
C PHE A 68 -9.40 -22.57 6.39
N GLN A 69 -9.80 -21.46 7.01
CA GLN A 69 -11.02 -21.37 7.82
C GLN A 69 -12.29 -21.14 6.96
N GLN A 70 -12.17 -21.11 5.64
CA GLN A 70 -13.28 -20.88 4.71
C GLN A 70 -13.99 -19.52 4.88
N HIS A 71 -13.26 -18.52 5.35
CA HIS A 71 -13.78 -17.15 5.53
C HIS A 71 -13.59 -16.26 4.31
N ILE A 72 -12.74 -16.64 3.37
CA ILE A 72 -12.50 -15.95 2.09
C ILE A 72 -12.41 -16.95 0.95
N SER A 73 -12.75 -16.48 -0.26
CA SER A 73 -12.73 -17.29 -1.48
C SER A 73 -11.30 -17.61 -1.93
N HIS A 74 -11.18 -18.64 -2.79
CA HIS A 74 -9.91 -19.05 -3.41
C HIS A 74 -9.28 -17.91 -4.23
N ASP A 75 -10.09 -17.14 -4.97
CA ASP A 75 -9.62 -16.03 -5.79
C ASP A 75 -9.00 -14.93 -4.93
N LEU A 76 -9.61 -14.61 -3.79
CA LEU A 76 -9.06 -13.65 -2.82
C LEU A 76 -7.74 -14.16 -2.19
N MET A 77 -7.66 -15.45 -1.87
CA MET A 77 -6.41 -16.04 -1.37
C MET A 77 -5.30 -15.98 -2.44
N LEU A 78 -5.60 -16.28 -3.71
CA LEU A 78 -4.62 -16.17 -4.79
C LEU A 78 -4.13 -14.74 -4.98
N VAL A 79 -5.02 -13.75 -4.93
CA VAL A 79 -4.65 -12.36 -5.12
C VAL A 79 -3.94 -11.79 -3.88
N PHE A 80 -4.55 -11.88 -2.69
CA PHE A 80 -4.02 -11.25 -1.48
C PHE A 80 -3.00 -12.11 -0.72
N GLY A 81 -2.96 -13.42 -0.94
CA GLY A 81 -1.93 -14.31 -0.40
C GLY A 81 -0.74 -14.40 -1.35
N VAL A 82 -0.95 -15.03 -2.51
CA VAL A 82 0.14 -15.33 -3.44
C VAL A 82 0.63 -14.07 -4.16
N GLY A 83 -0.26 -13.28 -4.74
CA GLY A 83 0.11 -12.07 -5.49
C GLY A 83 0.81 -11.02 -4.63
N SER A 84 0.31 -10.77 -3.41
CA SER A 84 0.95 -9.84 -2.48
C SER A 84 2.31 -10.34 -1.98
N CYS A 85 2.51 -11.67 -1.90
CA CYS A 85 3.81 -12.26 -1.60
C CYS A 85 4.84 -11.88 -2.68
N PHE A 86 4.50 -12.03 -3.96
CA PHE A 86 5.37 -11.60 -5.06
C PHE A 86 5.62 -10.08 -5.05
N ALA A 87 4.61 -9.27 -4.77
CA ALA A 87 4.77 -7.82 -4.66
C ALA A 87 5.75 -7.42 -3.55
N GLY A 88 5.61 -8.01 -2.36
CA GLY A 88 6.51 -7.78 -1.23
C GLY A 88 7.94 -8.28 -1.49
N LEU A 89 8.09 -9.46 -2.11
CA LEU A 89 9.40 -10.02 -2.46
C LEU A 89 10.16 -9.18 -3.48
N ILE A 90 9.49 -8.69 -4.53
CA ILE A 90 10.09 -7.80 -5.53
C ILE A 90 10.56 -6.51 -4.87
N GLY A 91 9.72 -5.91 -4.01
CA GLY A 91 10.09 -4.72 -3.25
C GLY A 91 11.29 -4.98 -2.32
N TYR A 92 11.33 -6.13 -1.65
CA TYR A 92 12.45 -6.49 -0.78
C TYR A 92 13.75 -6.72 -1.55
N ILE A 93 13.69 -7.37 -2.71
CA ILE A 93 14.87 -7.53 -3.57
C ILE A 93 15.37 -6.16 -4.01
N ASP A 94 14.46 -5.21 -4.33
CA ASP A 94 14.85 -3.85 -4.67
C ASP A 94 15.49 -3.08 -3.50
N ASP A 95 15.01 -3.28 -2.30
CA ASP A 95 15.61 -2.73 -1.08
C ASP A 95 17.07 -3.18 -0.89
N ILE A 96 17.44 -4.38 -1.36
CA ILE A 96 18.79 -4.94 -1.21
C ILE A 96 19.68 -4.64 -2.44
N VAL A 97 19.17 -4.88 -3.66
CA VAL A 97 20.00 -4.96 -4.89
C VAL A 97 19.76 -3.82 -5.86
N SER A 98 18.76 -2.96 -5.65
CA SER A 98 18.36 -1.86 -6.54
C SER A 98 18.06 -2.32 -7.97
N ILE A 99 16.83 -2.76 -8.21
CA ILE A 99 16.33 -3.24 -9.51
C ILE A 99 16.16 -2.04 -10.47
N SER A 100 16.51 -2.23 -11.74
CA SER A 100 16.30 -1.17 -12.74
C SER A 100 14.79 -0.84 -12.89
N PRO A 101 14.42 0.45 -13.14
CA PRO A 101 13.02 0.86 -13.28
C PRO A 101 12.25 0.07 -14.33
N PHE A 102 12.89 -0.29 -15.42
CA PHE A 102 12.26 -1.08 -16.49
C PHE A 102 11.89 -2.50 -16.03
N LYS A 103 12.77 -3.17 -15.26
CA LYS A 103 12.48 -4.50 -14.70
C LYS A 103 11.35 -4.42 -13.67
N LYS A 104 11.35 -3.40 -12.79
CA LYS A 104 10.24 -3.17 -11.87
C LYS A 104 8.92 -3.04 -12.61
N LEU A 105 8.89 -2.25 -13.67
CA LEU A 105 7.69 -2.02 -14.47
C LEU A 105 7.14 -3.33 -15.07
N ILE A 106 8.01 -4.19 -15.61
CA ILE A 106 7.59 -5.51 -16.12
C ILE A 106 6.92 -6.33 -15.02
N PHE A 107 7.53 -6.42 -13.83
CA PHE A 107 6.95 -7.18 -12.72
C PHE A 107 5.63 -6.58 -12.25
N GLN A 108 5.50 -5.26 -12.22
CA GLN A 108 4.24 -4.61 -11.86
C GLN A 108 3.13 -4.90 -12.88
N PHE A 109 3.44 -4.97 -14.18
CA PHE A 109 2.48 -5.42 -15.19
C PHE A 109 2.09 -6.88 -15.02
N LEU A 110 3.02 -7.78 -14.68
CA LEU A 110 2.70 -9.18 -14.40
C LEU A 110 1.78 -9.30 -13.17
N LEU A 111 2.01 -8.52 -12.13
CA LEU A 111 1.13 -8.45 -10.97
C LEU A 111 -0.24 -7.88 -11.30
N ALA A 112 -0.32 -6.85 -12.14
CA ALA A 112 -1.58 -6.29 -12.61
C ALA A 112 -2.37 -7.33 -13.44
N PHE A 113 -1.71 -8.01 -14.37
CA PHE A 113 -2.34 -9.08 -15.16
C PHE A 113 -2.82 -10.23 -14.28
N TRP A 114 -2.05 -10.61 -13.25
CA TRP A 114 -2.45 -11.60 -12.26
C TRP A 114 -3.79 -11.24 -11.60
N VAL A 115 -3.91 -10.01 -11.06
CA VAL A 115 -5.13 -9.52 -10.41
C VAL A 115 -6.31 -9.54 -11.38
N LEU A 116 -6.13 -8.96 -12.58
CA LEU A 116 -7.22 -8.80 -13.55
C LEU A 116 -7.69 -10.14 -14.11
N THR A 117 -6.78 -11.11 -14.29
CA THR A 117 -7.11 -12.44 -14.76
C THR A 117 -7.86 -13.26 -13.71
N ILE A 118 -7.39 -13.25 -12.45
CA ILE A 118 -8.06 -13.98 -11.36
C ILE A 118 -9.47 -13.43 -11.13
N PHE A 119 -9.64 -12.12 -11.13
CA PHE A 119 -10.95 -11.48 -10.95
C PHE A 119 -11.78 -11.41 -12.25
N ARG A 120 -11.30 -11.97 -13.37
CA ARG A 120 -12.01 -12.10 -14.64
C ARG A 120 -12.58 -10.77 -15.16
N VAL A 121 -11.76 -9.72 -15.08
CA VAL A 121 -12.17 -8.37 -15.48
C VAL A 121 -12.55 -8.26 -16.96
N ASP A 122 -12.01 -9.14 -17.80
CA ASP A 122 -12.33 -9.28 -19.22
C ASP A 122 -13.77 -9.74 -19.51
N LEU A 123 -14.43 -10.42 -18.53
CA LEU A 123 -15.80 -10.90 -18.66
C LEU A 123 -16.85 -9.88 -18.21
N VAL A 124 -16.42 -8.79 -17.56
CA VAL A 124 -17.31 -7.77 -17.02
C VAL A 124 -17.43 -6.64 -18.01
N GLY A 125 -18.49 -6.65 -18.80
CA GLY A 125 -18.82 -5.59 -19.78
C GLY A 125 -19.26 -4.30 -19.11
N TYR A 126 -18.32 -3.47 -18.66
CA TYR A 126 -18.61 -2.25 -17.88
C TYR A 126 -19.01 -1.02 -18.69
N SER A 127 -18.86 -1.01 -20.01
CA SER A 127 -19.31 0.13 -20.80
C SER A 127 -19.55 -0.23 -22.27
N SER A 128 -20.49 0.49 -22.88
CA SER A 128 -20.70 0.52 -24.33
C SER A 128 -19.54 1.16 -25.11
N LEU A 129 -18.56 1.75 -24.43
CA LEU A 129 -17.47 2.55 -25.02
C LEU A 129 -16.18 1.77 -25.24
N LEU A 130 -15.90 0.72 -24.44
CA LEU A 130 -14.66 -0.04 -24.51
C LEU A 130 -14.96 -1.54 -24.66
N ASN A 131 -14.20 -2.20 -25.52
CA ASN A 131 -14.20 -3.67 -25.60
C ASN A 131 -13.45 -4.26 -24.39
N SER A 132 -13.72 -5.53 -24.04
CA SER A 132 -13.13 -6.22 -22.89
C SER A 132 -11.60 -6.12 -22.82
N TRP A 133 -10.88 -6.26 -23.94
CA TRP A 133 -9.41 -6.14 -23.97
C TRP A 133 -8.91 -4.71 -23.72
N GLN A 134 -9.64 -3.68 -24.19
CA GLN A 134 -9.30 -2.28 -23.91
C GLN A 134 -9.46 -1.98 -22.43
N TYR A 135 -10.53 -2.49 -21.85
CA TYR A 135 -10.79 -2.39 -20.41
C TYR A 135 -9.64 -3.02 -19.60
N PHE A 136 -9.25 -4.23 -19.97
CA PHE A 136 -8.14 -4.96 -19.35
C PHE A 136 -6.82 -4.17 -19.43
N LEU A 137 -6.52 -3.58 -20.58
CA LEU A 137 -5.31 -2.76 -20.75
C LEU A 137 -5.35 -1.50 -19.89
N VAL A 138 -6.45 -0.74 -19.92
CA VAL A 138 -6.60 0.48 -19.12
C VAL A 138 -6.48 0.16 -17.62
N ALA A 139 -7.16 -0.89 -17.16
CA ALA A 139 -7.07 -1.33 -15.78
C ALA A 139 -5.65 -1.74 -15.38
N SER A 140 -4.91 -2.41 -16.28
CA SER A 140 -3.51 -2.77 -16.06
C SER A 140 -2.63 -1.54 -15.85
N PHE A 141 -2.76 -0.51 -16.69
CA PHE A 141 -2.02 0.74 -16.55
C PHE A 141 -2.38 1.48 -15.25
N LEU A 142 -3.66 1.51 -14.89
CA LEU A 142 -4.12 2.15 -13.64
C LEU A 142 -3.57 1.43 -12.41
N LEU A 143 -3.54 0.09 -12.42
CA LEU A 143 -2.93 -0.70 -11.33
C LEU A 143 -1.43 -0.42 -11.20
N VAL A 144 -0.70 -0.46 -12.30
CA VAL A 144 0.74 -0.17 -12.31
C VAL A 144 0.99 1.27 -11.85
N TRP A 145 0.16 2.22 -12.33
CA TRP A 145 0.24 3.60 -11.86
C TRP A 145 0.02 3.71 -10.35
N LEU A 146 -1.00 3.04 -9.80
CA LEU A 146 -1.29 3.08 -8.37
C LEU A 146 -0.15 2.49 -7.53
N ILE A 147 0.46 1.37 -7.96
CA ILE A 147 1.62 0.77 -7.28
C ILE A 147 2.76 1.80 -7.20
N ASN A 148 3.07 2.49 -8.31
CA ASN A 148 4.13 3.50 -8.32
C ASN A 148 3.73 4.77 -7.56
N ALA A 149 2.49 5.23 -7.69
CA ALA A 149 2.00 6.38 -6.95
C ALA A 149 2.08 6.14 -5.44
N TYR A 150 1.74 4.92 -4.98
CA TYR A 150 1.85 4.58 -3.57
C TYR A 150 3.32 4.51 -3.10
N ASN A 151 4.21 3.97 -3.92
CA ASN A 151 5.64 3.98 -3.64
C ASN A 151 6.20 5.42 -3.54
N PHE A 152 5.66 6.37 -4.31
CA PHE A 152 6.05 7.78 -4.20
C PHE A 152 5.55 8.47 -2.92
N ILE A 153 4.57 7.91 -2.19
CA ILE A 153 4.12 8.44 -0.89
C ILE A 153 5.11 8.08 0.22
N ASP A 154 5.92 7.03 0.06
CA ASP A 154 6.90 6.57 1.05
C ASP A 154 8.20 7.39 1.03
N GLY A 155 8.10 8.70 1.16
CA GLY A 155 9.25 9.60 1.08
C GLY A 155 9.64 10.31 2.38
N ILE A 156 8.81 10.24 3.43
CA ILE A 156 9.09 10.74 4.79
C ILE A 156 8.51 9.78 5.83
N ASP A 157 9.02 9.87 7.06
CA ASP A 157 8.64 9.02 8.18
C ASP A 157 7.14 8.98 8.42
N GLY A 158 6.59 7.79 8.57
CA GLY A 158 5.21 7.55 8.92
C GLY A 158 4.18 7.89 7.83
N MET A 159 4.58 8.52 6.74
CA MET A 159 3.65 9.06 5.74
C MET A 159 2.85 7.95 5.05
N ALA A 160 3.53 7.01 4.41
CA ALA A 160 2.87 5.95 3.66
C ALA A 160 2.04 5.03 4.55
N ILE A 161 2.56 4.63 5.72
CA ILE A 161 1.83 3.74 6.61
C ILE A 161 0.62 4.43 7.25
N SER A 162 0.72 5.72 7.59
CA SER A 162 -0.42 6.51 8.10
C SER A 162 -1.48 6.69 7.02
N ALA A 163 -1.06 6.92 5.76
CA ALA A 163 -1.96 6.95 4.62
C ALA A 163 -2.73 5.64 4.47
N ALA A 164 -2.04 4.47 4.56
CA ALA A 164 -2.69 3.16 4.52
C ALA A 164 -3.75 3.02 5.61
N ILE A 165 -3.40 3.34 6.85
CA ILE A 165 -4.32 3.24 7.99
C ILE A 165 -5.55 4.12 7.80
N LEU A 166 -5.37 5.37 7.36
CA LEU A 166 -6.49 6.29 7.12
C LEU A 166 -7.39 5.81 5.99
N ILE A 167 -6.81 5.42 4.85
CA ILE A 167 -7.55 4.88 3.70
C ILE A 167 -8.37 3.66 4.13
N ILE A 168 -7.74 2.67 4.78
CA ILE A 168 -8.41 1.45 5.20
C ILE A 168 -9.50 1.75 6.22
N SER A 169 -9.23 2.62 7.21
CA SER A 169 -10.22 3.00 8.24
C SER A 169 -11.43 3.67 7.63
N THR A 170 -11.24 4.55 6.65
CA THR A 170 -12.32 5.20 5.91
C THR A 170 -13.18 4.17 5.17
N LEU A 171 -12.54 3.21 4.48
CA LEU A 171 -13.26 2.16 3.75
C LEU A 171 -14.04 1.23 4.68
N VAL A 172 -13.44 0.85 5.82
CA VAL A 172 -14.13 0.08 6.86
C VAL A 172 -15.37 0.82 7.38
N LEU A 173 -15.25 2.13 7.65
CA LEU A 173 -16.36 2.97 8.06
C LEU A 173 -17.43 3.11 6.96
N THR A 174 -17.01 3.29 5.71
CA THR A 174 -17.92 3.38 4.56
C THR A 174 -18.73 2.09 4.43
N ILE A 175 -18.09 0.92 4.46
CA ILE A 175 -18.79 -0.36 4.41
C ILE A 175 -19.73 -0.51 5.60
N TYR A 176 -19.30 -0.14 6.80
CA TYR A 176 -20.12 -0.26 8.00
C TYR A 176 -21.39 0.62 7.97
N ILE A 177 -21.29 1.82 7.36
CA ILE A 177 -22.42 2.78 7.31
C ILE A 177 -23.34 2.49 6.13
N VAL A 178 -22.80 2.12 4.95
CA VAL A 178 -23.55 2.10 3.69
C VAL A 178 -24.04 0.69 3.34
N ASP A 179 -23.28 -0.35 3.71
CA ASP A 179 -23.58 -1.72 3.29
C ASP A 179 -24.31 -2.48 4.40
N ASP A 180 -25.38 -3.20 4.00
CA ASP A 180 -26.05 -4.17 4.89
C ASP A 180 -25.13 -5.40 5.04
N SER A 181 -24.06 -5.17 5.73
CA SER A 181 -22.84 -5.90 6.14
C SER A 181 -22.63 -7.38 5.74
N ARG A 182 -23.63 -8.08 5.21
CA ARG A 182 -23.51 -9.50 4.83
C ARG A 182 -22.83 -9.73 3.49
N ASN A 183 -22.97 -8.79 2.57
CA ASN A 183 -22.40 -8.91 1.23
C ASN A 183 -20.92 -8.54 1.14
N SER A 184 -20.36 -7.83 2.12
CA SER A 184 -18.96 -7.34 2.11
C SER A 184 -18.08 -7.96 3.19
N ILE A 185 -18.48 -9.11 3.77
CA ILE A 185 -17.73 -9.75 4.88
C ILE A 185 -16.29 -10.07 4.47
N GLU A 186 -16.05 -10.67 3.33
CA GLU A 186 -14.70 -11.02 2.88
C GLU A 186 -13.82 -9.78 2.73
N LEU A 187 -14.37 -8.72 2.10
CA LEU A 187 -13.68 -7.44 1.95
C LEU A 187 -13.36 -6.82 3.31
N MET A 188 -14.32 -6.81 4.23
CA MET A 188 -14.14 -6.29 5.58
C MET A 188 -13.04 -7.06 6.34
N LEU A 189 -13.01 -8.39 6.24
CA LEU A 189 -11.97 -9.22 6.88
C LEU A 189 -10.58 -8.87 6.35
N ILE A 190 -10.41 -8.75 5.02
CA ILE A 190 -9.13 -8.39 4.40
C ILE A 190 -8.69 -6.99 4.84
N LEU A 191 -9.59 -6.00 4.84
CA LEU A 191 -9.30 -4.64 5.27
C LEU A 191 -8.87 -4.59 6.75
N LEU A 192 -9.58 -5.29 7.65
CA LEU A 192 -9.26 -5.29 9.08
C LEU A 192 -7.93 -6.00 9.38
N VAL A 193 -7.62 -7.09 8.67
CA VAL A 193 -6.32 -7.77 8.78
C VAL A 193 -5.19 -6.86 8.29
N LEU A 194 -5.38 -6.17 7.16
CA LEU A 194 -4.39 -5.23 6.63
C LEU A 194 -4.21 -4.04 7.59
N LEU A 195 -5.30 -3.52 8.15
CA LEU A 195 -5.29 -2.45 9.15
C LEU A 195 -4.47 -2.82 10.39
N ALA A 196 -4.75 -3.99 10.97
CA ALA A 196 -4.04 -4.47 12.16
C ALA A 196 -2.54 -4.64 11.90
N SER A 197 -2.18 -5.14 10.70
CA SER A 197 -0.79 -5.28 10.27
C SER A 197 -0.09 -3.92 10.15
N CYS A 198 -0.76 -2.94 9.52
CA CYS A 198 -0.23 -1.58 9.36
C CYS A 198 -0.04 -0.86 10.70
N ILE A 199 -1.01 -0.96 11.61
CA ILE A 199 -0.93 -0.33 12.95
C ILE A 199 0.25 -0.90 13.75
N GLY A 200 0.51 -2.22 13.67
CA GLY A 200 1.65 -2.84 14.33
C GLY A 200 3.00 -2.34 13.84
N PHE A 201 3.13 -2.05 12.54
CA PHE A 201 4.35 -1.48 11.96
C PHE A 201 4.50 0.03 12.25
N LEU A 202 3.40 0.79 12.28
CA LEU A 202 3.41 2.24 12.50
C LEU A 202 4.21 2.65 13.75
N PHE A 203 4.15 1.86 14.82
CA PHE A 203 4.88 2.14 16.07
C PHE A 203 6.37 2.39 15.86
N PHE A 204 6.99 1.67 14.91
CA PHE A 204 8.42 1.80 14.61
C PHE A 204 8.71 2.79 13.47
N ASN A 205 7.71 3.09 12.65
CA ASN A 205 7.86 3.98 11.49
C ASN A 205 7.33 5.40 11.74
N TRP A 206 6.66 5.64 12.89
CA TRP A 206 6.25 6.99 13.30
C TRP A 206 7.46 7.93 13.40
N PRO A 207 7.36 9.22 13.02
CA PRO A 207 8.45 10.18 13.17
C PRO A 207 8.90 10.38 14.65
N THR A 208 10.20 10.19 14.98
CA THR A 208 11.30 9.82 14.10
C THR A 208 11.37 8.33 13.89
N ALA A 209 11.36 7.88 12.62
CA ALA A 209 11.29 6.46 12.30
C ALA A 209 12.55 5.71 12.75
N SER A 210 12.35 4.60 13.45
CA SER A 210 13.43 3.69 13.86
C SER A 210 13.69 2.58 12.86
N ILE A 211 12.81 2.43 11.85
CA ILE A 211 12.95 1.57 10.68
C ILE A 211 12.08 2.11 9.54
N PHE A 212 12.61 2.08 8.31
CA PHE A 212 11.86 2.47 7.12
C PHE A 212 11.06 1.30 6.56
N MET A 213 9.92 1.64 5.95
CA MET A 213 9.06 0.68 5.26
C MET A 213 9.80 0.02 4.09
N GLY A 214 10.40 0.83 3.24
CA GLY A 214 11.08 0.40 2.02
C GLY A 214 10.14 0.01 0.90
N ASP A 215 10.72 -0.34 -0.26
CA ASP A 215 9.97 -0.79 -1.43
C ASP A 215 9.22 -2.10 -1.16
N SER A 216 9.72 -2.92 -0.21
CA SER A 216 9.04 -4.13 0.28
C SER A 216 7.64 -3.85 0.83
N GLY A 217 7.42 -2.71 1.47
CA GLY A 217 6.12 -2.33 2.01
C GLY A 217 5.31 -1.47 1.07
N SER A 218 5.91 -0.48 0.42
CA SER A 218 5.19 0.46 -0.43
C SER A 218 4.67 -0.17 -1.73
N ILE A 219 5.44 -1.06 -2.38
CA ILE A 219 4.98 -1.85 -3.54
C ILE A 219 3.90 -2.85 -3.11
N PHE A 220 4.08 -3.52 -1.96
CA PHE A 220 3.09 -4.42 -1.37
C PHE A 220 1.76 -3.71 -1.13
N LEU A 221 1.76 -2.55 -0.45
CA LEU A 221 0.54 -1.80 -0.18
C LEU A 221 -0.11 -1.26 -1.45
N GLY A 222 0.68 -0.72 -2.38
CA GLY A 222 0.18 -0.27 -3.68
C GLY A 222 -0.50 -1.40 -4.47
N TYR A 223 0.07 -2.60 -4.45
CA TYR A 223 -0.54 -3.80 -5.02
C TYR A 223 -1.84 -4.19 -4.31
N CYS A 224 -1.83 -4.26 -2.98
CA CYS A 224 -3.02 -4.60 -2.19
C CYS A 224 -4.17 -3.61 -2.45
N PHE A 225 -3.89 -2.31 -2.47
CA PHE A 225 -4.90 -1.31 -2.78
C PHE A 225 -5.42 -1.43 -4.21
N GLY A 226 -4.54 -1.66 -5.18
CA GLY A 226 -4.96 -1.91 -6.56
C GLY A 226 -5.90 -3.11 -6.68
N ALA A 227 -5.56 -4.21 -6.02
CA ALA A 227 -6.39 -5.41 -5.98
C ALA A 227 -7.74 -5.17 -5.26
N LEU A 228 -7.73 -4.40 -4.14
CA LEU A 228 -8.94 -4.01 -3.42
C LEU A 228 -9.87 -3.14 -4.27
N ILE A 229 -9.32 -2.19 -5.03
CA ILE A 229 -10.09 -1.35 -5.98
C ILE A 229 -10.78 -2.23 -7.02
N VAL A 230 -10.03 -3.12 -7.68
CA VAL A 230 -10.59 -4.01 -8.70
C VAL A 230 -11.68 -4.89 -8.09
N TYR A 231 -11.37 -5.62 -7.01
CA TYR A 231 -12.33 -6.53 -6.38
C TYR A 231 -13.61 -5.82 -5.93
N SER A 232 -13.48 -4.72 -5.22
CA SER A 232 -14.62 -4.02 -4.65
C SER A 232 -15.48 -3.34 -5.72
N THR A 233 -14.87 -2.85 -6.80
CA THR A 233 -15.59 -2.20 -7.90
C THR A 233 -16.36 -3.21 -8.75
N ILE A 234 -15.73 -4.34 -9.14
CA ILE A 234 -16.40 -5.35 -9.98
C ILE A 234 -17.53 -6.10 -9.25
N ASN A 235 -17.47 -6.14 -7.92
CA ASN A 235 -18.49 -6.77 -7.09
C ASN A 235 -19.49 -5.77 -6.48
N ASP A 236 -19.50 -4.52 -6.97
CA ASP A 236 -20.39 -3.43 -6.51
C ASP A 236 -20.36 -3.18 -4.98
N LYS A 237 -19.19 -3.41 -4.34
CA LYS A 237 -19.00 -3.23 -2.89
C LYS A 237 -18.64 -1.79 -2.55
N ILE A 238 -17.69 -1.23 -3.28
CA ILE A 238 -17.23 0.15 -3.15
C ILE A 238 -17.09 0.73 -4.56
N SER A 239 -17.72 1.89 -4.80
CA SER A 239 -17.62 2.58 -6.06
C SER A 239 -16.18 3.01 -6.36
N PHE A 240 -15.78 2.94 -7.63
CA PHE A 240 -14.50 3.50 -8.09
C PHE A 240 -14.32 4.98 -7.71
N PHE A 241 -15.38 5.76 -7.73
CA PHE A 241 -15.34 7.16 -7.32
C PHE A 241 -15.05 7.34 -5.83
N THR A 242 -15.56 6.46 -4.97
CA THR A 242 -15.20 6.46 -3.54
C THR A 242 -13.69 6.27 -3.36
N TRP A 243 -13.08 5.35 -4.09
CA TRP A 243 -11.63 5.17 -4.09
C TRP A 243 -10.88 6.40 -4.55
N LEU A 244 -11.34 7.08 -5.61
CA LEU A 244 -10.73 8.33 -6.08
C LEU A 244 -10.82 9.44 -5.03
N ILE A 245 -11.92 9.54 -4.29
CA ILE A 245 -12.06 10.50 -3.19
C ILE A 245 -11.08 10.16 -2.07
N VAL A 246 -11.07 8.92 -1.59
CA VAL A 246 -10.24 8.50 -0.45
C VAL A 246 -8.74 8.63 -0.77
N PHE A 247 -8.33 8.36 -2.01
CA PHE A 247 -6.95 8.55 -2.46
C PHE A 247 -6.64 9.96 -2.97
N GLY A 248 -7.63 10.85 -3.06
CA GLY A 248 -7.58 12.09 -3.82
C GLY A 248 -6.34 12.95 -3.59
N TYR A 249 -5.98 13.20 -2.34
CA TYR A 249 -4.77 13.96 -2.00
C TYR A 249 -3.50 13.24 -2.51
N TYR A 250 -3.35 11.97 -2.21
CA TYR A 250 -2.15 11.21 -2.53
C TYR A 250 -1.95 11.04 -4.03
N LEU A 251 -3.02 10.72 -4.75
CA LEU A 251 -2.98 10.58 -6.21
C LEU A 251 -2.78 11.92 -6.91
N SER A 252 -3.35 13.02 -6.41
CA SER A 252 -3.16 14.33 -7.02
C SER A 252 -1.71 14.79 -6.92
N ASP A 253 -1.07 14.70 -5.74
CA ASP A 253 0.33 15.09 -5.60
C ASP A 253 1.25 14.24 -6.48
N THR A 254 1.09 12.91 -6.44
CA THR A 254 1.95 12.01 -7.22
C THR A 254 1.73 12.15 -8.71
N THR A 255 0.49 12.28 -9.16
CA THR A 255 0.16 12.42 -10.60
C THR A 255 0.63 13.75 -11.16
N ILE A 256 0.28 14.85 -10.50
CA ILE A 256 0.67 16.21 -10.95
C ILE A 256 2.19 16.35 -10.98
N THR A 257 2.88 15.92 -9.92
CA THR A 257 4.33 15.99 -9.85
C THR A 257 4.98 15.18 -10.97
N THR A 258 4.49 13.95 -11.24
CA THR A 258 5.02 13.11 -12.31
C THR A 258 4.76 13.71 -13.69
N LEU A 259 3.55 14.22 -13.95
CA LEU A 259 3.22 14.88 -15.23
C LEU A 259 4.09 16.11 -15.49
N ILE A 260 4.28 16.97 -14.48
CA ILE A 260 5.18 18.12 -14.58
C ILE A 260 6.60 17.65 -14.92
N ARG A 261 7.10 16.58 -14.31
CA ARG A 261 8.45 16.04 -14.57
C ARG A 261 8.57 15.47 -15.96
N ILE A 262 7.58 14.76 -16.48
CA ILE A 262 7.56 14.26 -17.86
C ILE A 262 7.73 15.41 -18.86
N ILE A 263 7.10 16.55 -18.60
CA ILE A 263 7.14 17.72 -19.49
C ILE A 263 8.47 18.47 -19.36
N ILE A 264 9.01 18.64 -18.15
CA ILE A 264 10.13 19.57 -17.90
C ILE A 264 11.48 18.85 -17.84
N VAL A 265 11.57 17.58 -17.45
CA VAL A 265 12.82 16.90 -17.12
C VAL A 265 13.14 15.79 -18.10
N LYS A 266 14.29 15.87 -18.79
CA LYS A 266 14.72 14.84 -19.76
C LYS A 266 14.78 13.41 -19.20
N LYS A 267 15.19 13.24 -17.92
CA LYS A 267 15.21 11.96 -17.20
C LYS A 267 14.14 11.95 -16.11
N TRP A 268 12.87 12.07 -16.52
CA TRP A 268 11.72 12.13 -15.63
C TRP A 268 11.60 10.90 -14.72
N TYR A 269 12.04 9.71 -15.16
CA TYR A 269 12.02 8.43 -14.44
C TYR A 269 13.13 8.29 -13.39
N GLY A 270 14.04 9.26 -13.27
CA GLY A 270 15.08 9.26 -12.26
C GLY A 270 14.54 9.54 -10.86
N THR A 271 15.22 9.02 -9.84
CA THR A 271 14.87 9.29 -8.45
C THR A 271 14.85 10.78 -8.16
N HIS A 272 13.80 11.26 -7.48
CA HIS A 272 13.60 12.69 -7.18
C HIS A 272 12.93 12.90 -5.83
N ARG A 273 12.85 14.15 -5.40
CA ARG A 273 12.17 14.59 -4.18
C ARG A 273 11.43 15.90 -4.44
N SER A 274 10.54 15.88 -5.45
CA SER A 274 9.80 17.06 -5.89
C SER A 274 8.32 17.03 -5.50
N HIS A 275 7.88 16.01 -4.77
CA HIS A 275 6.52 15.95 -4.24
C HIS A 275 6.27 17.06 -3.22
N ALA A 276 5.03 17.56 -3.15
CA ALA A 276 4.66 18.67 -2.30
C ALA A 276 5.02 18.42 -0.83
N TYR A 277 4.67 17.25 -0.31
CA TYR A 277 4.97 16.87 1.07
C TYR A 277 6.49 16.78 1.36
N GLN A 278 7.30 16.32 0.39
CA GLN A 278 8.77 16.26 0.53
C GLN A 278 9.40 17.65 0.53
N ASN A 279 8.87 18.57 -0.30
CA ASN A 279 9.29 19.96 -0.30
C ASN A 279 8.97 20.62 1.03
N LEU A 280 7.77 20.40 1.55
CA LEU A 280 7.33 20.93 2.84
C LEU A 280 8.20 20.39 3.99
N ALA A 281 8.52 19.09 4.00
CA ALA A 281 9.39 18.48 5.00
C ALA A 281 10.81 19.09 5.00
N ARG A 282 11.33 19.44 3.82
CA ARG A 282 12.63 20.13 3.72
C ARG A 282 12.59 21.55 4.23
N VAL A 283 11.53 22.30 3.93
CA VAL A 283 11.37 23.68 4.41
C VAL A 283 11.21 23.71 5.92
N LEU A 284 10.35 22.84 6.46
CA LEU A 284 10.07 22.79 7.90
C LEU A 284 11.15 22.03 8.69
N LYS A 285 12.03 21.27 8.02
CA LYS A 285 13.04 20.39 8.64
C LYS A 285 12.43 19.44 9.70
N ASN A 286 11.19 19.01 9.50
CA ASN A 286 10.47 18.19 10.47
C ASN A 286 9.46 17.28 9.77
N HIS A 287 9.72 15.98 9.78
CA HIS A 287 8.81 14.96 9.22
C HIS A 287 7.48 14.90 9.99
N SER A 288 7.53 14.98 11.32
CA SER A 288 6.35 14.86 12.17
C SER A 288 5.29 15.92 11.88
N ILE A 289 5.71 17.19 11.70
CA ILE A 289 4.78 18.28 11.38
C ILE A 289 4.07 18.01 10.06
N VAL A 290 4.81 17.54 9.04
CA VAL A 290 4.25 17.29 7.71
C VAL A 290 3.33 16.06 7.73
N THR A 291 3.76 14.95 8.34
CA THR A 291 2.94 13.74 8.46
C THR A 291 1.64 14.02 9.21
N ASN A 292 1.71 14.72 10.36
CA ASN A 292 0.51 15.14 11.09
C ASN A 292 -0.38 16.09 10.30
N GLY A 293 0.22 17.06 9.59
CA GLY A 293 -0.52 17.98 8.73
C GLY A 293 -1.29 17.27 7.61
N VAL A 294 -0.67 16.27 6.97
CA VAL A 294 -1.34 15.44 5.94
C VAL A 294 -2.44 14.57 6.54
N ILE A 295 -2.25 14.01 7.74
CA ILE A 295 -3.29 13.26 8.45
C ILE A 295 -4.51 14.16 8.71
N ILE A 296 -4.30 15.37 9.26
CA ILE A 296 -5.36 16.34 9.52
C ILE A 296 -6.05 16.74 8.21
N TYR A 297 -5.27 17.04 7.16
CA TYR A 297 -5.82 17.37 5.85
C TYR A 297 -6.68 16.23 5.28
N HIS A 298 -6.21 14.98 5.38
CA HIS A 298 -6.97 13.82 4.91
C HIS A 298 -8.30 13.66 5.67
N LEU A 299 -8.28 13.84 6.98
CA LEU A 299 -9.51 13.79 7.79
C LEU A 299 -10.50 14.90 7.41
N LEU A 300 -10.00 16.12 7.16
CA LEU A 300 -10.84 17.23 6.69
C LEU A 300 -11.36 17.04 5.26
N TRP A 301 -10.58 16.37 4.41
CA TRP A 301 -10.96 16.04 3.04
C TRP A 301 -12.14 15.07 2.96
N LEU A 302 -12.30 14.22 3.96
CA LEU A 302 -13.37 13.22 4.04
C LEU A 302 -14.67 13.75 4.68
N LEU A 303 -14.65 14.95 5.26
CA LEU A 303 -15.86 15.64 5.78
C LEU A 303 -16.60 16.36 4.66
#